data_449a36c8d3b4d07ded769be4bb5a8ce3
#
_entry.id   449a36c8d3b4d07ded769be4bb5a8ce3
#
_cell.length_a   1.000
_cell.length_b   1.000
_cell.length_c   1.000
_cell.angle_alpha   90.00
_cell.angle_beta   90.00
_cell.angle_gamma   90.00
#
_symmetry.space_group_name_H-M   'P 1'
#
loop_
_entity.id
_entity.type
_entity.pdbx_description
1 polymer ?
#
loop_
_entity_poly.entity_id
_entity_poly.type
_entity_poly.pdbx_seq_one_letter_code
_entity_poly.pdbx_strand_id
1 'polypeptide(L)'
;KMDLVDFGTDLIEYVEQERKQRNLPPISYEVGTEETNGGLTSQESYELFIQKLNTALEEKGLPLPSFIVGQTGTLTRLTENVGNFDATASKTLADIAKKYHVGLKEHNGDYLDEAILLEHPALGITAMNVAPEFGTVETQAYLKLIVVERSLYEQGMIKEKSKLEQV
;
A
#
# COMPACT_ATOMS: atom_id res chain seq x y z
N LYS A 1 13.42 -3.66 24.03
CA LYS A 1 12.69 -3.31 22.81
C LYS A 1 13.10 -4.31 21.76
N MET A 2 12.16 -5.10 21.26
CA MET A 2 12.40 -6.01 20.14
C MET A 2 12.78 -5.16 18.92
N ASP A 3 13.85 -5.54 18.21
CA ASP A 3 14.24 -4.87 16.97
C ASP A 3 13.19 -5.19 15.89
N LEU A 4 12.90 -4.24 15.01
CA LEU A 4 11.94 -4.44 13.91
C LEU A 4 12.39 -5.55 12.95
N VAL A 5 13.70 -5.72 12.78
CA VAL A 5 14.29 -6.80 11.97
C VAL A 5 14.01 -8.16 12.61
N ASP A 6 14.24 -8.29 13.92
CA ASP A 6 13.97 -9.54 14.65
C ASP A 6 12.47 -9.88 14.57
N PHE A 7 11.61 -8.89 14.81
CA PHE A 7 10.16 -9.10 14.74
C PHE A 7 9.69 -9.54 13.34
N GLY A 8 10.15 -8.86 12.29
CA GLY A 8 9.81 -9.23 10.91
C GLY A 8 10.32 -10.63 10.54
N THR A 9 11.54 -10.95 10.94
CA THR A 9 12.16 -12.26 10.70
C THR A 9 11.39 -13.39 11.40
N ASP A 10 11.02 -13.19 12.67
CA ASP A 10 10.29 -14.20 13.45
C ASP A 10 8.88 -14.42 12.90
N LEU A 11 8.19 -13.36 12.42
CA LEU A 11 6.89 -13.49 11.77
C LEU A 11 6.96 -14.27 10.46
N ILE A 12 7.94 -13.97 9.60
CA ILE A 12 8.14 -14.70 8.34
C ILE A 12 8.46 -16.18 8.64
N GLU A 13 9.31 -16.45 9.62
CA GLU A 13 9.63 -17.82 10.03
C GLU A 13 8.38 -18.58 10.49
N TYR A 14 7.58 -17.97 11.35
CA TYR A 14 6.31 -18.55 11.82
C TYR A 14 5.36 -18.85 10.66
N VAL A 15 5.15 -17.89 9.77
CA VAL A 15 4.26 -18.07 8.61
C VAL A 15 4.77 -19.17 7.67
N GLU A 16 6.08 -19.25 7.42
CA GLU A 16 6.66 -20.30 6.59
C GLU A 16 6.52 -21.71 7.23
N GLN A 17 6.63 -21.81 8.54
CA GLN A 17 6.39 -23.07 9.26
C GLN A 17 4.93 -23.51 9.13
N GLU A 18 3.97 -22.61 9.40
CA GLU A 18 2.53 -22.89 9.27
C GLU A 18 2.15 -23.24 7.83
N ARG A 19 2.67 -22.48 6.85
CA ARG A 19 2.42 -22.73 5.43
C ARG A 19 2.88 -24.13 5.02
N LYS A 20 4.08 -24.52 5.40
CA LYS A 20 4.64 -25.85 5.09
C LYS A 20 3.86 -26.97 5.77
N GLN A 21 3.49 -26.81 7.04
CA GLN A 21 2.66 -27.79 7.77
C GLN A 21 1.31 -28.03 7.11
N ARG A 22 0.70 -26.96 6.54
CA ARG A 22 -0.60 -27.01 5.86
C ARG A 22 -0.51 -27.33 4.37
N ASN A 23 0.68 -27.58 3.83
CA ASN A 23 0.93 -27.79 2.40
C ASN A 23 0.35 -26.66 1.51
N LEU A 24 0.46 -25.41 1.96
CA LEU A 24 0.04 -24.24 1.20
C LEU A 24 1.13 -23.80 0.20
N PRO A 25 0.76 -23.18 -0.93
CA PRO A 25 1.73 -22.71 -1.91
C PRO A 25 2.62 -21.60 -1.34
N PRO A 26 3.79 -21.33 -1.94
CA PRO A 26 4.62 -20.17 -1.58
C PRO A 26 3.84 -18.86 -1.67
N ILE A 27 4.17 -17.93 -0.79
CA ILE A 27 3.61 -16.58 -0.76
C ILE A 27 4.72 -15.55 -0.82
N SER A 28 4.38 -14.34 -1.26
CA SER A 28 5.28 -13.18 -1.23
C SER A 28 5.11 -12.40 0.06
N TYR A 29 6.20 -11.82 0.54
CA TYR A 29 6.21 -11.01 1.75
C TYR A 29 6.43 -9.54 1.42
N GLU A 30 5.79 -8.70 2.20
CA GLU A 30 6.01 -7.27 2.29
C GLU A 30 6.38 -6.93 3.72
N VAL A 31 7.41 -6.11 3.88
CA VAL A 31 7.84 -5.65 5.20
C VAL A 31 8.02 -4.13 5.18
N GLY A 32 7.65 -3.47 6.25
CA GLY A 32 7.76 -2.03 6.38
C GLY A 32 8.24 -1.58 7.75
N THR A 33 8.84 -0.41 7.78
CA THR A 33 9.27 0.30 8.99
C THR A 33 8.32 1.44 9.30
N GLU A 34 7.03 1.27 9.05
CA GLU A 34 6.08 2.38 9.01
C GLU A 34 6.11 3.31 10.21
N GLU A 35 6.38 4.57 9.91
CA GLU A 35 5.92 5.70 10.68
C GLU A 35 4.77 6.36 9.93
N THR A 36 3.58 6.37 10.50
CA THR A 36 2.35 6.86 9.86
C THR A 36 2.18 8.38 9.99
N ASN A 37 3.27 9.13 9.95
CA ASN A 37 3.27 10.58 10.20
C ASN A 37 3.36 11.46 8.94
N GLY A 38 3.41 10.86 7.74
CA GLY A 38 3.58 11.59 6.48
C GLY A 38 4.98 12.15 6.27
N GLY A 39 5.96 11.69 7.04
CA GLY A 39 7.37 12.04 6.86
C GLY A 39 8.02 11.34 5.68
N LEU A 40 9.34 11.48 5.58
CA LEU A 40 10.17 10.75 4.64
C LEU A 40 10.98 9.68 5.38
N THR A 41 11.14 8.52 4.78
CA THR A 41 12.06 7.50 5.29
C THR A 41 13.50 7.94 5.04
N SER A 42 14.35 7.93 6.09
CA SER A 42 15.80 8.21 5.92
C SER A 42 16.44 7.14 5.04
N GLN A 43 17.22 7.58 4.06
CA GLN A 43 17.90 6.70 3.10
C GLN A 43 18.81 5.70 3.80
N GLU A 44 19.61 6.17 4.76
CA GLU A 44 20.53 5.34 5.53
C GLU A 44 19.78 4.30 6.39
N SER A 45 18.70 4.71 7.03
CA SER A 45 17.87 3.82 7.83
C SER A 45 17.17 2.76 6.96
N TYR A 46 16.69 3.17 5.79
CA TYR A 46 16.04 2.28 4.83
C TYR A 46 17.01 1.20 4.32
N GLU A 47 18.17 1.64 3.85
CA GLU A 47 19.21 0.72 3.35
C GLU A 47 19.69 -0.24 4.43
N LEU A 48 20.00 0.29 5.62
CA LEU A 48 20.44 -0.53 6.77
C LEU A 48 19.38 -1.56 7.20
N PHE A 49 18.09 -1.18 7.16
CA PHE A 49 16.99 -2.09 7.46
C PHE A 49 16.94 -3.26 6.47
N ILE A 50 17.00 -2.95 5.16
CA ILE A 50 16.99 -3.99 4.11
C ILE A 50 18.18 -4.94 4.27
N GLN A 51 19.38 -4.40 4.50
CA GLN A 51 20.59 -5.21 4.69
C GLN A 51 20.45 -6.18 5.87
N LYS A 52 20.04 -5.67 7.03
CA LYS A 52 19.89 -6.48 8.23
C LYS A 52 18.80 -7.55 8.08
N LEU A 53 17.65 -7.14 7.50
CA LEU A 53 16.53 -8.07 7.27
C LEU A 53 16.94 -9.20 6.32
N ASN A 54 17.56 -8.87 5.18
CA ASN A 54 17.99 -9.88 4.22
C ASN A 54 19.01 -10.85 4.86
N THR A 55 20.00 -10.32 5.59
CA THR A 55 20.98 -11.16 6.29
C THR A 55 20.31 -12.13 7.28
N ALA A 56 19.38 -11.63 8.11
CA ALA A 56 18.69 -12.45 9.09
C ALA A 56 17.80 -13.54 8.44
N LEU A 57 17.14 -13.21 7.32
CA LEU A 57 16.33 -14.17 6.57
C LEU A 57 17.18 -15.22 5.86
N GLU A 58 18.29 -14.81 5.24
CA GLU A 58 19.24 -15.73 4.57
C GLU A 58 19.88 -16.70 5.55
N GLU A 59 20.31 -16.25 6.74
CA GLU A 59 20.86 -17.11 7.79
C GLU A 59 19.88 -18.19 8.24
N LYS A 60 18.58 -17.92 8.20
CA LYS A 60 17.51 -18.88 8.53
C LYS A 60 17.00 -19.67 7.32
N GLY A 61 17.49 -19.40 6.10
CA GLY A 61 17.00 -20.03 4.87
C GLY A 61 15.54 -19.68 4.56
N LEU A 62 15.12 -18.47 4.92
CA LEU A 62 13.78 -17.95 4.71
C LEU A 62 13.70 -17.15 3.41
N PRO A 63 12.49 -17.01 2.79
CA PRO A 63 12.32 -16.20 1.60
C PRO A 63 12.53 -14.71 1.89
N LEU A 64 13.19 -14.02 0.97
CA LEU A 64 13.32 -12.58 1.01
C LEU A 64 11.99 -11.90 0.63
N PRO A 65 11.70 -10.68 1.15
CA PRO A 65 10.50 -9.95 0.81
C PRO A 65 10.52 -9.51 -0.67
N SER A 66 9.35 -9.46 -1.28
CA SER A 66 9.17 -8.89 -2.63
C SER A 66 9.10 -7.38 -2.59
N PHE A 67 8.61 -6.81 -1.50
CA PHE A 67 8.46 -5.37 -1.32
C PHE A 67 8.92 -4.94 0.07
N ILE A 68 9.57 -3.77 0.10
CA ILE A 68 9.85 -3.02 1.32
C ILE A 68 9.12 -1.70 1.25
N VAL A 69 8.36 -1.38 2.29
CA VAL A 69 7.64 -0.11 2.39
C VAL A 69 8.61 1.02 2.72
N GLY A 70 8.50 2.11 1.98
CA GLY A 70 9.20 3.37 2.24
C GLY A 70 8.23 4.53 2.22
N GLN A 71 8.47 5.52 3.09
CA GLN A 71 7.65 6.73 3.12
C GLN A 71 8.16 7.75 2.11
N THR A 72 7.27 8.13 1.20
CA THR A 72 7.50 9.03 0.07
C THR A 72 6.96 10.44 0.32
N GLY A 73 6.42 10.68 1.53
CA GLY A 73 5.79 11.93 1.92
C GLY A 73 4.26 11.94 1.78
N THR A 74 3.66 10.89 1.24
CA THR A 74 2.21 10.76 1.11
C THR A 74 1.52 10.53 2.46
N LEU A 75 0.34 11.09 2.65
CA LEU A 75 -0.47 10.90 3.85
C LEU A 75 -1.96 11.05 3.52
N THR A 76 -2.70 9.97 3.60
CA THR A 76 -4.14 9.97 3.39
C THR A 76 -4.87 10.34 4.67
N ARG A 77 -5.79 11.31 4.58
CA ARG A 77 -6.74 11.63 5.67
C ARG A 77 -8.13 11.84 5.11
N LEU A 78 -9.09 11.11 5.63
CA LEU A 78 -10.49 11.15 5.17
C LEU A 78 -10.57 10.92 3.66
N THR A 79 -10.82 11.98 2.89
CA THR A 79 -11.06 11.96 1.45
C THR A 79 -10.03 12.77 0.65
N GLU A 80 -8.84 12.94 1.19
CA GLU A 80 -7.77 13.71 0.54
C GLU A 80 -6.39 13.19 0.91
N ASN A 81 -5.40 13.43 0.04
CA ASN A 81 -3.99 13.27 0.37
C ASN A 81 -3.47 14.60 0.91
N VAL A 82 -3.13 14.63 2.19
CA VAL A 82 -2.60 15.81 2.89
C VAL A 82 -1.09 15.78 3.04
N GLY A 83 -0.45 14.76 2.46
CA GLY A 83 1.00 14.61 2.44
C GLY A 83 1.66 15.54 1.43
N ASN A 84 2.97 15.46 1.39
CA ASN A 84 3.80 16.19 0.44
C ASN A 84 4.73 15.20 -0.24
N PHE A 85 4.25 14.60 -1.34
CA PHE A 85 5.01 13.64 -2.13
C PHE A 85 6.35 14.24 -2.58
N ASP A 86 7.46 13.53 -2.34
CA ASP A 86 8.79 13.92 -2.75
C ASP A 86 9.36 12.94 -3.78
N ALA A 87 9.34 13.35 -5.05
CA ALA A 87 9.82 12.55 -6.16
C ALA A 87 11.32 12.21 -6.07
N THR A 88 12.15 13.13 -5.52
CA THR A 88 13.60 12.92 -5.39
C THR A 88 13.89 11.88 -4.31
N ALA A 89 13.27 12.02 -3.14
CA ALA A 89 13.41 11.05 -2.07
C ALA A 89 12.87 9.68 -2.50
N SER A 90 11.71 9.63 -3.16
CA SER A 90 11.10 8.41 -3.69
C SER A 90 12.02 7.69 -4.67
N LYS A 91 12.62 8.43 -5.62
CA LYS A 91 13.60 7.87 -6.57
C LYS A 91 14.80 7.25 -5.87
N THR A 92 15.31 7.92 -4.84
CA THR A 92 16.47 7.41 -4.08
C THR A 92 16.10 6.12 -3.32
N LEU A 93 14.94 6.07 -2.66
CA LEU A 93 14.48 4.85 -1.98
C LEU A 93 14.26 3.72 -2.99
N ALA A 94 13.70 4.01 -4.17
CA ALA A 94 13.51 3.03 -5.22
C ALA A 94 14.84 2.46 -5.75
N ASP A 95 15.85 3.30 -5.93
CA ASP A 95 17.19 2.86 -6.35
C ASP A 95 17.86 1.98 -5.28
N ILE A 96 17.69 2.32 -4.00
CA ILE A 96 18.15 1.47 -2.90
C ILE A 96 17.41 0.12 -2.92
N ALA A 97 16.09 0.10 -2.99
CA ALA A 97 15.31 -1.13 -3.05
C ALA A 97 15.76 -2.03 -4.22
N LYS A 98 15.92 -1.45 -5.40
CA LYS A 98 16.40 -2.12 -6.61
C LYS A 98 17.78 -2.74 -6.42
N LYS A 99 18.70 -2.09 -5.72
CA LYS A 99 20.05 -2.60 -5.41
C LYS A 99 19.98 -3.93 -4.65
N TYR A 100 18.97 -4.11 -3.81
CA TYR A 100 18.73 -5.31 -3.01
C TYR A 100 17.68 -6.26 -3.62
N HIS A 101 17.32 -6.07 -4.89
CA HIS A 101 16.36 -6.90 -5.62
C HIS A 101 14.96 -6.96 -4.99
N VAL A 102 14.55 -5.90 -4.28
CA VAL A 102 13.20 -5.74 -3.73
C VAL A 102 12.50 -4.57 -4.40
N GLY A 103 11.17 -4.55 -4.38
CA GLY A 103 10.39 -3.41 -4.85
C GLY A 103 10.20 -2.37 -3.76
N LEU A 104 10.25 -1.08 -4.11
CA LEU A 104 9.74 -0.03 -3.24
C LEU A 104 8.21 -0.05 -3.30
N LYS A 105 7.56 -0.16 -2.14
CA LYS A 105 6.12 0.01 -2.00
C LYS A 105 5.81 1.28 -1.23
N GLU A 106 4.91 2.08 -1.79
CA GLU A 106 4.36 3.28 -1.18
C GLU A 106 3.08 2.96 -0.41
N HIS A 107 2.91 3.55 0.77
CA HIS A 107 1.63 3.61 1.47
C HIS A 107 0.96 4.97 1.27
N ASN A 108 -0.35 5.05 1.58
CA ASN A 108 -1.13 6.28 1.44
C ASN A 108 -1.17 6.84 0.00
N GLY A 109 -1.30 5.97 -0.99
CA GLY A 109 -1.43 6.37 -2.40
C GLY A 109 -2.83 6.86 -2.80
N ASP A 110 -3.76 6.94 -1.84
CA ASP A 110 -5.12 7.44 -2.09
C ASP A 110 -5.13 8.95 -2.35
N TYR A 111 -5.99 9.37 -3.26
CA TYR A 111 -6.26 10.77 -3.59
C TYR A 111 -5.04 11.57 -4.07
N LEU A 112 -4.05 10.89 -4.63
CA LEU A 112 -2.93 11.56 -5.30
C LEU A 112 -3.37 12.13 -6.65
N ASP A 113 -2.76 13.24 -7.03
CA ASP A 113 -2.96 13.82 -8.35
C ASP A 113 -2.49 12.85 -9.45
N GLU A 114 -3.22 12.80 -10.55
CA GLU A 114 -2.91 11.93 -11.70
C GLU A 114 -1.49 12.16 -12.22
N ALA A 115 -0.99 13.39 -12.21
CA ALA A 115 0.37 13.70 -12.63
C ALA A 115 1.41 12.97 -11.76
N ILE A 116 1.21 12.93 -10.44
CA ILE A 116 2.08 12.20 -9.51
C ILE A 116 2.03 10.70 -9.79
N LEU A 117 0.82 10.15 -9.95
CA LEU A 117 0.62 8.72 -10.24
C LEU A 117 1.32 8.29 -11.53
N LEU A 118 1.29 9.12 -12.57
CA LEU A 118 1.96 8.85 -13.84
C LEU A 118 3.49 8.86 -13.75
N GLU A 119 4.06 9.54 -12.76
CA GLU A 119 5.51 9.56 -12.52
C GLU A 119 6.01 8.30 -11.77
N HIS A 120 5.17 7.61 -11.00
CA HIS A 120 5.56 6.49 -10.15
C HIS A 120 6.40 5.40 -10.87
N PRO A 121 6.01 4.91 -12.07
CA PRO A 121 6.80 3.91 -12.76
C PRO A 121 8.20 4.42 -13.16
N ALA A 122 8.31 5.68 -13.58
CA ALA A 122 9.59 6.29 -13.96
C ALA A 122 10.50 6.53 -12.75
N LEU A 123 9.93 6.78 -11.57
CA LEU A 123 10.65 6.90 -10.32
C LEU A 123 11.09 5.53 -9.75
N GLY A 124 10.50 4.44 -10.24
CA GLY A 124 10.79 3.08 -9.77
C GLY A 124 9.96 2.65 -8.56
N ILE A 125 8.87 3.35 -8.25
CA ILE A 125 7.86 2.89 -7.29
C ILE A 125 7.13 1.71 -7.94
N THR A 126 7.19 0.53 -7.33
CA THR A 126 6.73 -0.72 -7.94
C THR A 126 5.38 -1.19 -7.43
N ALA A 127 4.95 -0.68 -6.29
CA ALA A 127 3.66 -0.98 -5.70
C ALA A 127 3.17 0.19 -4.85
N MET A 128 1.86 0.26 -4.65
CA MET A 128 1.19 1.29 -3.89
C MET A 128 -0.07 0.73 -3.22
N ASN A 129 -0.37 1.16 -2.01
CA ASN A 129 -1.65 0.88 -1.36
C ASN A 129 -2.64 1.99 -1.69
N VAL A 130 -3.80 1.58 -2.19
CA VAL A 130 -4.99 2.44 -2.38
C VAL A 130 -6.18 1.68 -1.79
N ALA A 131 -6.88 2.26 -0.85
CA ALA A 131 -8.00 1.59 -0.19
C ALA A 131 -9.22 2.51 0.01
N PRO A 132 -9.18 3.58 0.84
CA PRO A 132 -10.36 4.41 1.09
C PRO A 132 -10.85 5.14 -0.16
N GLU A 133 -10.01 5.49 -1.11
CA GLU A 133 -10.41 6.14 -2.35
C GLU A 133 -11.36 5.28 -3.18
N PHE A 134 -11.07 3.99 -3.34
CA PHE A 134 -11.96 3.07 -4.07
C PHE A 134 -13.34 2.98 -3.43
N GLY A 135 -13.41 2.82 -2.11
CA GLY A 135 -14.67 2.80 -1.38
C GLY A 135 -15.43 4.13 -1.45
N THR A 136 -14.71 5.25 -1.44
CA THR A 136 -15.29 6.58 -1.59
C THR A 136 -15.89 6.77 -2.99
N VAL A 137 -15.15 6.42 -4.05
CA VAL A 137 -15.62 6.52 -5.44
C VAL A 137 -16.83 5.61 -5.68
N GLU A 138 -16.79 4.38 -5.18
CA GLU A 138 -17.92 3.46 -5.26
C GLU A 138 -19.16 4.03 -4.56
N THR A 139 -19.02 4.49 -3.32
CA THR A 139 -20.12 5.10 -2.56
C THR A 139 -20.69 6.30 -3.28
N GLN A 140 -19.86 7.20 -3.83
CA GLN A 140 -20.33 8.35 -4.61
C GLN A 140 -21.08 7.93 -5.87
N ALA A 141 -20.67 6.84 -6.52
CA ALA A 141 -21.37 6.31 -7.68
C ALA A 141 -22.78 5.83 -7.28
N TYR A 142 -22.93 5.09 -6.19
CA TYR A 142 -24.23 4.68 -5.68
C TYR A 142 -25.11 5.87 -5.29
N LEU A 143 -24.57 6.88 -4.62
CA LEU A 143 -25.35 8.09 -4.29
C LEU A 143 -25.88 8.81 -5.53
N LYS A 144 -25.08 8.90 -6.60
CA LYS A 144 -25.53 9.44 -7.88
C LYS A 144 -26.64 8.60 -8.51
N LEU A 145 -26.52 7.27 -8.46
CA LEU A 145 -27.55 6.37 -8.98
C LEU A 145 -28.87 6.51 -8.23
N ILE A 146 -28.84 6.68 -6.90
CA ILE A 146 -30.03 6.91 -6.08
C ILE A 146 -30.78 8.18 -6.54
N VAL A 147 -30.04 9.27 -6.82
CA VAL A 147 -30.66 10.52 -7.31
C VAL A 147 -31.30 10.32 -8.68
N VAL A 148 -30.63 9.62 -9.59
CA VAL A 148 -31.17 9.31 -10.93
C VAL A 148 -32.41 8.42 -10.81
N GLU A 149 -32.36 7.35 -10.02
CA GLU A 149 -33.48 6.43 -9.80
C GLU A 149 -34.70 7.17 -9.25
N ARG A 150 -34.51 8.04 -8.26
CA ARG A 150 -35.59 8.86 -7.69
C ARG A 150 -36.25 9.72 -8.76
N SER A 151 -35.46 10.43 -9.58
CA SER A 151 -35.96 11.28 -10.68
C SER A 151 -36.76 10.48 -11.70
N LEU A 152 -36.26 9.28 -12.11
CA LEU A 152 -36.97 8.43 -13.05
C LEU A 152 -38.29 7.89 -12.50
N TYR A 153 -38.32 7.57 -11.21
CA TYR A 153 -39.54 7.14 -10.52
C TYR A 153 -40.59 8.25 -10.45
N GLU A 154 -40.17 9.46 -10.07
CA GLU A 154 -41.07 10.64 -9.99
C GLU A 154 -41.64 11.04 -11.37
N GLN A 155 -40.90 10.80 -12.43
CA GLN A 155 -41.34 11.00 -13.82
C GLN A 155 -42.21 9.86 -14.37
N GLY A 156 -42.43 8.80 -13.60
CA GLY A 156 -43.16 7.61 -14.03
C GLY A 156 -42.46 6.76 -15.09
N MET A 157 -41.17 6.98 -15.29
CA MET A 157 -40.34 6.22 -16.27
C MET A 157 -39.98 4.82 -15.75
N ILE A 158 -39.91 4.63 -14.44
CA ILE A 158 -39.78 3.33 -13.79
C ILE A 158 -40.93 3.14 -12.79
N LYS A 159 -41.37 1.88 -12.59
CA LYS A 159 -42.53 1.56 -11.75
C LYS A 159 -42.15 1.30 -10.29
N GLU A 160 -40.91 0.89 -10.04
CA GLU A 160 -40.41 0.50 -8.72
C GLU A 160 -39.05 1.10 -8.49
N LYS A 161 -38.73 1.44 -7.23
CA LYS A 161 -37.40 1.83 -6.79
C LYS A 161 -36.66 0.62 -6.19
N SER A 162 -35.33 0.65 -6.30
CA SER A 162 -34.48 -0.28 -5.56
C SER A 162 -34.51 0.03 -4.05
N LYS A 163 -33.77 -0.74 -3.26
CA LYS A 163 -33.59 -0.49 -1.84
C LYS A 163 -32.34 0.32 -1.52
N LEU A 164 -31.65 0.85 -2.53
CA LEU A 164 -30.38 1.59 -2.34
C LEU A 164 -30.50 2.80 -1.40
N GLU A 165 -31.66 3.48 -1.40
CA GLU A 165 -31.90 4.60 -0.47
C GLU A 165 -32.03 4.17 1.01
N GLN A 166 -32.17 2.87 1.29
CA GLN A 166 -32.43 2.32 2.62
C GLN A 166 -31.16 1.73 3.27
N VAL A 167 -30.06 1.69 2.53
CA VAL A 167 -28.75 1.20 2.96
C VAL A 167 -27.86 2.35 3.35
#